data_226d89ee03cebd730ce839e62edbaa06
#
_entry.id   226d89ee03cebd730ce839e62edbaa06
#
_cell.length_a   1.000
_cell.length_b   1.000
_cell.length_c   1.000
_cell.angle_alpha   90.00
_cell.angle_beta   90.00
_cell.angle_gamma   90.00
#
_symmetry.space_group_name_H-M   'P 1'
#
loop_
_entity.id
_entity.type
_entity.pdbx_description
1 polymer ?
#
loop_
_entity_poly.entity_id
_entity_poly.type
_entity_poly.pdbx_seq_one_letter_code
_entity_poly.pdbx_strand_id
1 'polypeptide(L)'
;MNCCFLPIRWLAALLLLAGLSALPRPGHAQNPLLPGYFADPSIKKFGDKYYLYVTTDGYQPYGNLGLTFVWTSTNLSDWQPEVVEGLPYKSVWAPAVVQGRNNKYYLYCQSSVDYIGYVYVGDTPTGPFRKVNQLEGFDLEPFADPVSGKIYVVSASQEIFEMDNDPASPTYLTRISRRISVKGRFDFTEAPYLFYRKGLYYLLWAGGRCWQKSYNVRYATAKSLAGPFVDAPAPLLQNDEAHGVFGPGHNSVLEVDGRTFLLYHRQDAERAPTCGFRFTCASEVAFNPDGSLKLVRYVDDLGAALGHKSPYVNLALNKPVFANTEEATHRATQAADGRNDTRWTTGANEPGTLTIDLLREQAVKRVEVDFEYPDKLLTFKVEYSSDNLSWTTLADHSKEAIMACQARAVDRDFRARYVRLTVLNSEDRNASVWELRVLGTNPGR
;
A
#
# COMPACT_ATOMS: atom_id res chain seq x y z
N MET A 1 70.20 -10.71 -46.02
CA MET A 1 69.31 -9.85 -45.18
C MET A 1 68.08 -10.67 -44.80
N ASN A 2 68.07 -11.19 -43.59
CA ASN A 2 67.07 -12.15 -43.14
C ASN A 2 65.94 -11.42 -42.47
N CYS A 3 64.69 -11.57 -42.98
CA CYS A 3 63.46 -11.17 -42.30
C CYS A 3 62.89 -12.36 -41.54
N CYS A 4 62.86 -12.29 -40.22
CA CYS A 4 62.16 -13.24 -39.34
C CYS A 4 60.67 -12.94 -39.31
N PHE A 5 59.84 -13.91 -39.69
CA PHE A 5 58.44 -13.92 -39.45
C PHE A 5 58.14 -14.63 -38.08
N LEU A 6 57.50 -13.94 -37.15
CA LEU A 6 56.95 -14.52 -35.95
C LEU A 6 55.46 -14.88 -36.14
N PRO A 7 55.01 -16.04 -35.73
CA PRO A 7 53.56 -16.40 -35.84
C PRO A 7 52.75 -15.82 -34.70
N ILE A 8 51.67 -15.11 -35.06
CA ILE A 8 50.64 -14.63 -34.15
C ILE A 8 49.80 -15.83 -33.69
N ARG A 9 49.91 -16.17 -32.40
CA ARG A 9 49.00 -17.13 -31.76
C ARG A 9 47.70 -16.42 -31.36
N TRP A 10 46.60 -16.82 -31.98
CA TRP A 10 45.25 -16.43 -31.55
C TRP A 10 44.88 -17.19 -30.26
N LEU A 11 44.81 -16.49 -29.13
CA LEU A 11 44.15 -16.98 -27.93
C LEU A 11 42.63 -16.73 -28.10
N ALA A 12 41.89 -17.79 -28.38
CA ALA A 12 40.45 -17.80 -28.28
C ALA A 12 40.05 -17.80 -26.77
N ALA A 13 39.71 -16.65 -26.26
CA ALA A 13 39.06 -16.56 -24.93
C ALA A 13 37.63 -17.06 -25.06
N LEU A 14 37.35 -18.29 -24.60
CA LEU A 14 36.00 -18.77 -24.33
C LEU A 14 35.44 -17.99 -23.13
N LEU A 15 34.60 -16.99 -23.41
CA LEU A 15 33.73 -16.42 -22.42
C LEU A 15 32.62 -17.44 -22.12
N LEU A 16 32.79 -18.22 -21.06
CA LEU A 16 31.71 -18.93 -20.38
C LEU A 16 30.79 -17.90 -19.73
N LEU A 17 29.74 -17.49 -20.44
CA LEU A 17 28.58 -16.86 -19.84
C LEU A 17 27.87 -17.93 -18.98
N ALA A 18 28.33 -18.06 -17.74
CA ALA A 18 27.54 -18.72 -16.70
C ALA A 18 26.27 -17.87 -16.51
N GLY A 19 25.19 -18.28 -17.15
CA GLY A 19 23.85 -17.79 -16.84
C GLY A 19 23.58 -18.15 -15.38
N LEU A 20 23.85 -17.23 -14.47
CA LEU A 20 23.27 -17.28 -13.14
C LEU A 20 21.75 -17.16 -13.34
N SER A 21 21.09 -18.33 -13.40
CA SER A 21 19.65 -18.38 -13.18
C SER A 21 19.43 -17.84 -11.77
N ALA A 22 19.06 -16.56 -11.65
CA ALA A 22 18.68 -15.97 -10.38
C ALA A 22 17.61 -16.89 -9.77
N LEU A 23 17.92 -17.49 -8.61
CA LEU A 23 16.92 -18.23 -7.85
C LEU A 23 15.76 -17.28 -7.57
N PRO A 24 14.52 -17.74 -7.69
CA PRO A 24 13.35 -16.91 -7.34
C PRO A 24 13.58 -16.38 -5.93
N ARG A 25 13.53 -15.06 -5.77
CA ARG A 25 13.61 -14.46 -4.44
C ARG A 25 12.30 -14.71 -3.71
N PRO A 26 12.31 -15.02 -2.39
CA PRO A 26 11.10 -15.06 -1.59
C PRO A 26 10.30 -13.77 -1.79
N GLY A 27 8.98 -13.82 -1.68
CA GLY A 27 8.14 -12.62 -1.68
C GLY A 27 8.63 -11.65 -0.61
N HIS A 28 9.13 -10.50 -1.04
CA HIS A 28 9.69 -9.47 -0.18
C HIS A 28 8.65 -8.38 0.06
N ALA A 29 8.55 -7.87 1.28
CA ALA A 29 7.91 -6.58 1.50
C ALA A 29 8.73 -5.52 0.78
N GLN A 30 8.09 -4.75 -0.09
CA GLN A 30 8.73 -3.73 -0.92
C GLN A 30 7.91 -2.46 -0.95
N ASN A 31 8.50 -1.37 -1.35
CA ASN A 31 7.81 -0.12 -1.62
C ASN A 31 7.51 0.04 -3.12
N PRO A 32 6.27 0.50 -3.45
CA PRO A 32 5.12 0.66 -2.55
C PRO A 32 4.66 -0.67 -1.93
N LEU A 33 4.04 -0.60 -0.73
CA LEU A 33 3.53 -1.79 -0.04
C LEU A 33 2.38 -2.47 -0.78
N LEU A 34 1.55 -1.68 -1.45
CA LEU A 34 0.31 -2.11 -2.10
C LEU A 34 0.39 -1.86 -3.60
N PRO A 35 -0.11 -2.78 -4.43
CA PRO A 35 -0.22 -2.54 -5.86
C PRO A 35 -1.37 -1.57 -6.14
N GLY A 36 -1.05 -0.41 -6.70
CA GLY A 36 -2.04 0.60 -7.06
C GLY A 36 -2.09 1.82 -6.17
N TYR A 37 -2.99 2.71 -6.55
CA TYR A 37 -3.13 4.02 -5.92
C TYR A 37 -3.97 3.94 -4.65
N PHE A 38 -3.28 3.82 -3.54
CA PHE A 38 -3.85 3.82 -2.19
C PHE A 38 -3.09 4.82 -1.33
N ALA A 39 -3.83 5.76 -0.74
CA ALA A 39 -3.28 6.88 0.01
C ALA A 39 -3.68 6.85 1.49
N ASP A 40 -3.17 7.82 2.25
CA ASP A 40 -3.59 8.11 3.62
C ASP A 40 -3.57 6.88 4.54
N PRO A 41 -2.43 6.16 4.63
CA PRO A 41 -2.37 4.86 5.30
C PRO A 41 -2.56 5.00 6.82
N SER A 42 -3.54 4.28 7.39
CA SER A 42 -3.69 4.08 8.82
C SER A 42 -3.58 2.59 9.15
N ILE A 43 -2.45 2.18 9.72
CA ILE A 43 -2.18 0.79 10.06
C ILE A 43 -2.58 0.48 11.50
N LYS A 44 -3.28 -0.65 11.70
CA LYS A 44 -3.70 -1.15 13.00
C LYS A 44 -3.40 -2.65 13.09
N LYS A 45 -3.25 -3.14 14.32
CA LYS A 45 -3.16 -4.58 14.59
C LYS A 45 -4.31 -4.98 15.51
N PHE A 46 -5.15 -5.91 15.06
CA PHE A 46 -6.22 -6.51 15.86
C PHE A 46 -6.02 -8.03 15.90
N GLY A 47 -5.79 -8.55 17.10
CA GLY A 47 -5.38 -9.94 17.25
C GLY A 47 -4.02 -10.21 16.62
N ASP A 48 -3.97 -11.22 15.76
CA ASP A 48 -2.77 -11.63 15.01
C ASP A 48 -2.67 -11.02 13.60
N LYS A 49 -3.66 -10.22 13.18
CA LYS A 49 -3.79 -9.67 11.82
C LYS A 49 -3.55 -8.16 11.81
N TYR A 50 -2.84 -7.70 10.80
CA TYR A 50 -2.64 -6.29 10.48
C TYR A 50 -3.72 -5.83 9.51
N TYR A 51 -4.19 -4.59 9.71
CA TYR A 51 -5.22 -3.91 8.91
C TYR A 51 -4.67 -2.56 8.49
N LEU A 52 -4.50 -2.37 7.20
CA LEU A 52 -4.02 -1.14 6.60
C LEU A 52 -5.20 -0.48 5.88
N TYR A 53 -5.85 0.48 6.57
CA TYR A 53 -6.93 1.29 6.01
C TYR A 53 -6.34 2.35 5.11
N VAL A 54 -6.97 2.57 3.97
CA VAL A 54 -6.45 3.46 2.94
C VAL A 54 -7.57 4.22 2.24
N THR A 55 -7.25 5.39 1.72
CA THR A 55 -8.06 6.09 0.72
C THR A 55 -7.84 5.41 -0.63
N THR A 56 -8.90 4.96 -1.29
CA THR A 56 -8.83 4.54 -2.70
C THR A 56 -8.64 5.79 -3.56
N ASP A 57 -7.52 5.85 -4.27
CA ASP A 57 -7.03 7.05 -4.97
C ASP A 57 -6.81 6.76 -6.48
N GLY A 58 -6.39 7.75 -7.24
CA GLY A 58 -5.84 7.51 -8.58
C GLY A 58 -6.79 7.59 -9.77
N TYR A 59 -8.07 7.94 -9.59
CA TYR A 59 -8.99 8.05 -10.73
C TYR A 59 -9.08 9.47 -11.30
N GLN A 60 -8.83 10.47 -10.49
CA GLN A 60 -8.77 11.90 -10.84
C GLN A 60 -7.90 12.66 -9.83
N PRO A 61 -7.39 13.86 -10.19
CA PRO A 61 -6.54 14.66 -9.30
C PRO A 61 -7.17 15.04 -7.95
N TYR A 62 -8.49 15.03 -7.84
CA TYR A 62 -9.23 15.33 -6.63
C TYR A 62 -10.40 14.36 -6.46
N GLY A 63 -10.20 13.31 -5.68
CA GLY A 63 -11.28 12.62 -4.98
C GLY A 63 -12.26 11.82 -5.82
N ASN A 64 -11.91 11.26 -6.96
CA ASN A 64 -12.74 10.21 -7.54
C ASN A 64 -12.42 8.88 -6.86
N LEU A 65 -12.75 8.82 -5.59
CA LEU A 65 -12.56 7.67 -4.74
C LEU A 65 -13.54 6.56 -5.16
N GLY A 66 -13.09 5.33 -5.08
CA GLY A 66 -13.90 4.15 -5.31
C GLY A 66 -14.53 3.62 -4.03
N LEU A 67 -14.59 2.29 -3.92
CA LEU A 67 -14.85 1.60 -2.68
C LEU A 67 -13.73 1.84 -1.69
N THR A 68 -14.05 1.89 -0.40
CA THR A 68 -13.04 1.94 0.65
C THR A 68 -12.49 0.54 0.89
N PHE A 69 -11.17 0.40 0.82
CA PHE A 69 -10.47 -0.85 1.08
C PHE A 69 -9.72 -0.81 2.42
N VAL A 70 -9.62 -1.98 3.03
CA VAL A 70 -8.61 -2.30 4.01
C VAL A 70 -7.76 -3.44 3.47
N TRP A 71 -6.45 -3.29 3.52
CA TRP A 71 -5.52 -4.35 3.18
C TRP A 71 -5.13 -5.10 4.43
N THR A 72 -5.23 -6.42 4.40
CA THR A 72 -5.00 -7.26 5.56
C THR A 72 -3.83 -8.19 5.34
N SER A 73 -3.05 -8.43 6.41
CA SER A 73 -1.90 -9.32 6.38
C SER A 73 -1.63 -9.93 7.75
N THR A 74 -1.13 -11.15 7.81
CA THR A 74 -0.59 -11.77 9.04
C THR A 74 0.93 -11.67 9.14
N ASN A 75 1.60 -11.23 8.06
CA ASN A 75 3.07 -11.27 7.95
C ASN A 75 3.70 -10.01 7.35
N LEU A 76 2.90 -8.96 7.04
CA LEU A 76 3.32 -7.67 6.45
C LEU A 76 3.94 -7.78 5.04
N SER A 77 3.89 -8.95 4.42
CA SER A 77 4.39 -9.20 3.06
C SER A 77 3.27 -9.58 2.10
N ASP A 78 2.36 -10.42 2.56
CA ASP A 78 1.23 -10.92 1.76
C ASP A 78 -0.02 -10.13 2.14
N TRP A 79 -0.33 -9.12 1.36
CA TRP A 79 -1.46 -8.24 1.56
C TRP A 79 -2.66 -8.68 0.73
N GLN A 80 -3.83 -8.74 1.35
CA GLN A 80 -5.10 -9.07 0.70
C GLN A 80 -6.08 -7.90 0.88
N PRO A 81 -6.68 -7.38 -0.20
CA PRO A 81 -7.69 -6.33 -0.12
C PRO A 81 -9.03 -6.90 0.33
N GLU A 82 -9.67 -6.22 1.26
CA GLU A 82 -11.04 -6.46 1.67
C GLU A 82 -11.82 -5.15 1.53
N VAL A 83 -13.07 -5.21 1.07
CA VAL A 83 -13.94 -4.03 1.04
C VAL A 83 -14.38 -3.71 2.47
N VAL A 84 -14.28 -2.46 2.86
CA VAL A 84 -14.85 -1.99 4.13
C VAL A 84 -16.35 -1.79 3.92
N GLU A 85 -17.13 -2.72 4.43
CA GLU A 85 -18.58 -2.74 4.22
C GLU A 85 -19.32 -1.66 5.03
N GLY A 86 -20.42 -1.16 4.46
CA GLY A 86 -21.30 -0.18 5.10
C GLY A 86 -20.86 1.27 4.96
N LEU A 87 -19.77 1.53 4.22
CA LEU A 87 -19.34 2.88 3.90
C LEU A 87 -19.89 3.36 2.54
N PRO A 88 -20.10 4.68 2.36
CA PRO A 88 -20.59 5.19 1.10
C PRO A 88 -19.55 5.08 0.00
N TYR A 89 -20.00 4.78 -1.22
CA TYR A 89 -19.16 4.74 -2.42
C TYR A 89 -18.67 6.14 -2.81
N LYS A 90 -17.41 6.28 -3.16
CA LYS A 90 -16.77 7.52 -3.64
C LYS A 90 -16.84 8.71 -2.67
N SER A 91 -16.80 8.48 -1.38
CA SER A 91 -16.91 9.61 -0.45
C SER A 91 -16.06 9.50 0.81
N VAL A 92 -15.13 8.55 0.90
CA VAL A 92 -14.35 8.32 2.12
C VAL A 92 -12.89 8.68 1.92
N TRP A 93 -12.39 9.63 2.71
CA TRP A 93 -10.97 9.98 2.83
C TRP A 93 -10.44 9.58 4.20
N ALA A 94 -9.17 9.17 4.23
CA ALA A 94 -8.38 8.90 5.42
C ALA A 94 -9.14 8.08 6.48
N PRO A 95 -9.63 6.86 6.14
CA PRO A 95 -10.30 6.01 7.10
C PRO A 95 -9.32 5.46 8.13
N ALA A 96 -9.67 5.58 9.41
CA ALA A 96 -8.88 5.06 10.52
C ALA A 96 -9.79 4.37 11.55
N VAL A 97 -9.33 3.26 12.12
CA VAL A 97 -10.16 2.42 13.00
C VAL A 97 -9.49 2.21 14.34
N VAL A 98 -10.31 2.17 15.41
CA VAL A 98 -9.89 1.74 16.73
C VAL A 98 -10.89 0.74 17.29
N GLN A 99 -10.40 -0.25 18.04
CA GLN A 99 -11.26 -1.16 18.80
C GLN A 99 -11.61 -0.54 20.18
N GLY A 100 -12.89 -0.46 20.48
CA GLY A 100 -13.37 -0.03 21.78
C GLY A 100 -13.34 -1.18 22.81
N ARG A 101 -13.37 -0.82 24.11
CA ARG A 101 -13.46 -1.80 25.22
C ARG A 101 -14.76 -2.59 25.25
N ASN A 102 -15.77 -2.18 24.47
CA ASN A 102 -17.02 -2.90 24.24
C ASN A 102 -16.92 -3.91 23.07
N ASN A 103 -15.72 -4.22 22.61
CA ASN A 103 -15.40 -5.10 21.50
C ASN A 103 -15.99 -4.67 20.13
N LYS A 104 -16.46 -3.43 20.00
CA LYS A 104 -16.85 -2.86 18.71
C LYS A 104 -15.71 -2.07 18.10
N TYR A 105 -15.79 -1.87 16.79
CA TYR A 105 -14.82 -1.10 16.02
C TYR A 105 -15.43 0.24 15.63
N TYR A 106 -14.67 1.30 15.84
CA TYR A 106 -15.05 2.68 15.55
C TYR A 106 -14.17 3.19 14.42
N LEU A 107 -14.79 3.49 13.29
CA LEU A 107 -14.13 4.04 12.12
C LEU A 107 -14.39 5.55 12.07
N TYR A 108 -13.31 6.30 11.94
CA TYR A 108 -13.30 7.75 11.72
C TYR A 108 -12.82 7.99 10.30
N CYS A 109 -13.46 8.90 9.60
CA CYS A 109 -13.04 9.30 8.25
C CYS A 109 -13.56 10.70 7.93
N GLN A 110 -13.05 11.27 6.86
CA GLN A 110 -13.60 12.47 6.27
C GLN A 110 -14.41 12.12 5.02
N SER A 111 -15.50 12.81 4.81
CA SER A 111 -16.25 12.76 3.55
C SER A 111 -15.61 13.69 2.54
N SER A 112 -15.39 13.19 1.33
CA SER A 112 -14.92 13.99 0.19
C SER A 112 -16.00 14.86 -0.46
N VAL A 113 -17.26 14.68 -0.03
CA VAL A 113 -18.43 15.39 -0.61
C VAL A 113 -18.74 16.68 0.14
N ASP A 114 -18.82 16.60 1.47
CA ASP A 114 -19.20 17.72 2.34
C ASP A 114 -18.08 18.16 3.31
N TYR A 115 -16.92 17.48 3.26
CA TYR A 115 -15.74 17.78 4.07
C TYR A 115 -15.98 17.64 5.61
N ILE A 116 -16.99 16.85 6.00
CA ILE A 116 -17.32 16.60 7.39
C ILE A 116 -16.63 15.33 7.87
N GLY A 117 -16.17 15.33 9.13
CA GLY A 117 -15.72 14.13 9.83
C GLY A 117 -16.88 13.26 10.26
N TYR A 118 -16.81 11.96 9.98
CA TYR A 118 -17.84 10.99 10.36
C TYR A 118 -17.30 9.90 11.25
N VAL A 119 -18.17 9.40 12.14
CA VAL A 119 -17.92 8.23 12.97
C VAL A 119 -18.90 7.14 12.59
N TYR A 120 -18.33 5.97 12.35
CA TYR A 120 -19.07 4.74 12.08
C TYR A 120 -18.74 3.71 13.15
N VAL A 121 -19.67 2.76 13.41
CA VAL A 121 -19.45 1.62 14.31
C VAL A 121 -19.77 0.32 13.60
N GLY A 122 -18.93 -0.70 13.82
CA GLY A 122 -19.09 -2.06 13.31
C GLY A 122 -18.73 -3.11 14.35
N ASP A 123 -19.10 -4.35 14.07
CA ASP A 123 -18.80 -5.49 14.95
C ASP A 123 -17.48 -6.19 14.56
N THR A 124 -16.98 -5.93 13.37
CA THR A 124 -15.68 -6.42 12.87
C THR A 124 -14.82 -5.27 12.35
N PRO A 125 -13.51 -5.45 12.20
CA PRO A 125 -12.64 -4.41 11.65
C PRO A 125 -12.89 -4.10 10.16
N THR A 126 -13.61 -4.96 9.44
CA THR A 126 -13.99 -4.76 8.04
C THR A 126 -15.46 -4.33 7.87
N GLY A 127 -16.21 -4.19 8.97
CA GLY A 127 -17.62 -3.83 8.98
C GLY A 127 -18.56 -5.05 9.08
N PRO A 128 -19.83 -4.93 8.66
CA PRO A 128 -20.41 -3.71 8.11
C PRO A 128 -20.48 -2.57 9.14
N PHE A 129 -20.07 -1.39 8.66
CA PHE A 129 -20.10 -0.17 9.47
C PHE A 129 -21.40 0.61 9.26
N ARG A 130 -21.96 1.16 10.33
CA ARG A 130 -23.09 2.10 10.27
C ARG A 130 -22.67 3.46 10.82
N LYS A 131 -23.11 4.53 10.15
CA LYS A 131 -22.87 5.89 10.60
C LYS A 131 -23.59 6.16 11.91
N VAL A 132 -22.89 6.75 12.88
CA VAL A 132 -23.45 7.02 14.21
C VAL A 132 -23.34 8.48 14.63
N ASN A 133 -22.35 9.22 14.11
CA ASN A 133 -22.18 10.63 14.46
C ASN A 133 -21.36 11.39 13.41
N GLN A 134 -21.32 12.71 13.58
CA GLN A 134 -20.42 13.65 12.93
C GLN A 134 -19.48 14.23 13.98
N LEU A 135 -18.25 14.51 13.58
CA LEU A 135 -17.28 15.23 14.40
C LEU A 135 -16.75 16.43 13.63
N GLU A 136 -16.47 17.48 14.37
CA GLU A 136 -15.76 18.63 13.82
C GLU A 136 -14.30 18.24 13.51
N GLY A 137 -13.72 18.90 12.50
CA GLY A 137 -12.36 18.66 12.07
C GLY A 137 -12.27 17.66 10.91
N PHE A 138 -11.06 17.45 10.44
CA PHE A 138 -10.75 16.57 9.32
C PHE A 138 -9.48 15.76 9.62
N ASP A 139 -9.21 14.74 8.83
CA ASP A 139 -8.14 13.77 9.08
C ASP A 139 -8.16 13.27 10.53
N LEU A 140 -9.23 12.58 10.85
CA LEU A 140 -9.53 12.11 12.21
C LEU A 140 -8.79 10.79 12.47
N GLU A 141 -7.68 10.82 13.19
CA GLU A 141 -6.90 9.62 13.51
C GLU A 141 -7.07 9.22 14.98
N PRO A 142 -7.61 8.03 15.30
CA PRO A 142 -7.77 7.58 16.67
C PRO A 142 -6.46 7.10 17.28
N PHE A 143 -6.25 7.46 18.55
CA PHE A 143 -5.10 7.09 19.36
C PHE A 143 -5.56 6.45 20.67
N ALA A 144 -5.23 5.19 20.89
CA ALA A 144 -5.39 4.52 22.19
C ALA A 144 -4.14 4.81 23.04
N ASP A 145 -4.31 5.67 24.02
CA ASP A 145 -3.22 6.11 24.88
C ASP A 145 -2.83 5.02 25.90
N PRO A 146 -1.63 4.46 25.84
CA PRO A 146 -1.20 3.41 26.76
C PRO A 146 -0.97 3.90 28.18
N VAL A 147 -0.89 5.21 28.41
CA VAL A 147 -0.67 5.80 29.73
C VAL A 147 -1.96 5.94 30.50
N SER A 148 -2.99 6.51 29.87
CA SER A 148 -4.30 6.74 30.53
C SER A 148 -5.30 5.61 30.27
N GLY A 149 -5.06 4.73 29.30
CA GLY A 149 -6.00 3.73 28.82
C GLY A 149 -7.22 4.31 28.11
N LYS A 150 -7.21 5.61 27.80
CA LYS A 150 -8.28 6.31 27.09
C LYS A 150 -8.05 6.33 25.59
N ILE A 151 -9.12 6.52 24.84
CA ILE A 151 -9.09 6.73 23.41
C ILE A 151 -9.30 8.22 23.12
N TYR A 152 -8.39 8.75 22.33
CA TYR A 152 -8.40 10.10 21.79
C TYR A 152 -8.53 10.04 20.27
N VAL A 153 -8.92 11.14 19.66
CA VAL A 153 -8.87 11.34 18.22
C VAL A 153 -8.08 12.61 17.95
N VAL A 154 -7.02 12.54 17.19
CA VAL A 154 -6.29 13.72 16.76
C VAL A 154 -6.85 14.20 15.43
N SER A 155 -6.99 15.53 15.30
CA SER A 155 -7.60 16.19 14.14
C SER A 155 -6.66 17.20 13.50
N ALA A 156 -6.76 17.35 12.19
CA ALA A 156 -6.05 18.40 11.47
C ALA A 156 -6.50 19.83 11.83
N SER A 157 -7.53 19.99 12.67
CA SER A 157 -7.82 21.27 13.36
C SER A 157 -6.76 21.67 14.39
N GLN A 158 -5.68 20.89 14.54
CA GLN A 158 -4.66 21.00 15.58
C GLN A 158 -5.25 20.85 17.00
N GLU A 159 -6.09 19.85 17.14
CA GLU A 159 -6.71 19.49 18.42
C GLU A 159 -6.61 17.97 18.65
N ILE A 160 -6.49 17.60 19.91
CA ILE A 160 -6.64 16.22 20.37
C ILE A 160 -7.99 16.17 21.12
N PHE A 161 -8.90 15.36 20.63
CA PHE A 161 -10.20 15.13 21.21
C PHE A 161 -10.14 13.94 22.17
N GLU A 162 -10.35 14.16 23.45
CA GLU A 162 -10.66 13.08 24.38
C GLU A 162 -12.09 12.65 24.11
N MET A 163 -12.28 11.40 23.71
CA MET A 163 -13.60 10.88 23.40
C MET A 163 -14.37 10.53 24.69
N ASP A 164 -15.66 10.31 24.59
CA ASP A 164 -16.40 9.65 25.67
C ASP A 164 -15.84 8.23 25.83
N ASN A 165 -15.21 7.96 26.95
CA ASN A 165 -14.48 6.74 27.23
C ASN A 165 -15.22 5.77 28.17
N ASP A 166 -16.51 6.04 28.50
CA ASP A 166 -17.36 5.11 29.25
C ASP A 166 -17.98 4.06 28.32
N PRO A 167 -17.58 2.79 28.38
CA PRO A 167 -18.12 1.75 27.49
C PRO A 167 -19.64 1.51 27.67
N ALA A 168 -20.24 1.95 28.79
CA ALA A 168 -21.68 1.87 29.03
C ALA A 168 -22.44 3.07 28.45
N SER A 169 -21.72 4.13 28.06
CA SER A 169 -22.34 5.34 27.50
C SER A 169 -22.90 5.08 26.10
N PRO A 170 -24.10 5.59 25.78
CA PRO A 170 -24.61 5.53 24.41
C PRO A 170 -23.79 6.35 23.40
N THR A 171 -22.94 7.25 23.89
CA THR A 171 -22.03 8.08 23.07
C THR A 171 -20.58 7.63 23.15
N TYR A 172 -20.32 6.42 23.64
CA TYR A 172 -18.98 5.85 23.74
C TYR A 172 -18.24 5.94 22.41
N LEU A 173 -17.08 6.59 22.43
CA LEU A 173 -16.20 6.83 21.29
C LEU A 173 -16.86 7.58 20.11
N THR A 174 -18.02 8.16 20.29
CA THR A 174 -18.71 8.92 19.23
C THR A 174 -18.90 10.39 19.57
N ARG A 175 -18.64 10.79 20.81
CA ARG A 175 -18.77 12.17 21.30
C ARG A 175 -17.46 12.66 21.92
N ILE A 176 -17.11 13.90 21.65
CA ILE A 176 -15.98 14.59 22.27
C ILE A 176 -16.34 14.99 23.69
N SER A 177 -15.57 14.53 24.67
CA SER A 177 -15.70 14.91 26.09
C SER A 177 -14.83 16.13 26.43
N ARG A 178 -13.64 16.23 25.87
CA ARG A 178 -12.70 17.32 26.12
C ARG A 178 -11.84 17.58 24.89
N ARG A 179 -11.40 18.84 24.72
CA ARG A 179 -10.46 19.26 23.69
C ARG A 179 -9.13 19.68 24.30
N ILE A 180 -8.04 19.28 23.66
CA ILE A 180 -6.68 19.67 23.99
C ILE A 180 -6.11 20.34 22.76
N SER A 181 -5.77 21.62 22.87
CA SER A 181 -5.16 22.36 21.75
C SER A 181 -3.70 22.00 21.60
N VAL A 182 -3.28 21.72 20.37
CA VAL A 182 -1.88 21.55 19.96
C VAL A 182 -1.48 22.58 18.89
N LYS A 183 -2.22 23.72 18.86
CA LYS A 183 -2.00 24.81 17.90
C LYS A 183 -0.61 25.40 18.00
N GLY A 184 -0.18 26.04 16.90
CA GLY A 184 1.13 26.68 16.81
C GLY A 184 2.24 25.76 16.31
N ARG A 185 1.90 24.61 15.75
CA ARG A 185 2.86 23.74 15.06
C ARG A 185 3.31 24.38 13.75
N PHE A 186 4.62 24.34 13.51
CA PHE A 186 5.19 24.91 12.30
C PHE A 186 4.74 24.14 11.06
N ASP A 187 4.25 24.85 10.06
CA ASP A 187 3.86 24.32 8.75
C ASP A 187 2.88 23.12 8.84
N PHE A 188 1.94 23.17 9.76
CA PHE A 188 0.94 22.14 9.96
C PHE A 188 -0.18 22.30 8.93
N THR A 189 -0.38 21.31 8.08
CA THR A 189 -1.44 21.30 7.06
C THR A 189 -2.52 20.29 7.38
N GLU A 190 -2.16 18.99 7.54
CA GLU A 190 -3.12 17.89 7.64
C GLU A 190 -2.47 16.63 8.24
N ALA A 191 -3.21 15.51 8.26
CA ALA A 191 -2.72 14.17 8.58
C ALA A 191 -2.02 14.06 9.95
N PRO A 192 -2.64 14.51 11.04
CA PRO A 192 -2.07 14.36 12.36
C PRO A 192 -2.08 12.89 12.78
N TYR A 193 -1.02 12.44 13.42
CA TYR A 193 -0.89 11.12 14.00
C TYR A 193 -0.22 11.19 15.37
N LEU A 194 -0.69 10.41 16.33
CA LEU A 194 -0.10 10.31 17.67
C LEU A 194 0.42 8.89 17.91
N PHE A 195 1.61 8.81 18.51
CA PHE A 195 2.08 7.58 19.16
C PHE A 195 2.86 7.91 20.43
N TYR A 196 2.99 6.92 21.31
CA TYR A 196 3.71 7.03 22.57
C TYR A 196 4.85 6.03 22.61
N ARG A 197 6.05 6.49 22.99
CA ARG A 197 7.21 5.61 23.13
C ARG A 197 8.15 6.11 24.22
N LYS A 198 8.50 5.22 25.16
CA LYS A 198 9.51 5.47 26.20
C LYS A 198 9.34 6.80 26.95
N GLY A 199 8.13 7.15 27.34
CA GLY A 199 7.85 8.37 28.13
C GLY A 199 7.61 9.63 27.30
N LEU A 200 7.61 9.55 25.98
CA LEU A 200 7.34 10.66 25.08
C LEU A 200 6.13 10.39 24.20
N TYR A 201 5.30 11.40 24.04
CA TYR A 201 4.28 11.47 23.00
C TYR A 201 4.90 12.13 21.77
N TYR A 202 4.64 11.55 20.61
CA TYR A 202 5.04 12.06 19.32
C TYR A 202 3.78 12.45 18.56
N LEU A 203 3.69 13.69 18.17
CA LEU A 203 2.67 14.22 17.27
C LEU A 203 3.34 14.40 15.90
N LEU A 204 2.87 13.67 14.90
CA LEU A 204 3.29 13.79 13.51
C LEU A 204 2.21 14.51 12.71
N TRP A 205 2.60 15.17 11.61
CA TRP A 205 1.67 15.79 10.66
C TRP A 205 2.31 15.97 9.29
N ALA A 206 1.48 16.17 8.27
CA ALA A 206 1.94 16.60 6.96
C ALA A 206 2.04 18.13 6.91
N GLY A 207 3.20 18.62 6.44
CA GLY A 207 3.49 20.05 6.20
C GLY A 207 3.51 20.36 4.71
N GLY A 208 3.39 21.63 4.35
CA GLY A 208 3.34 22.10 2.97
C GLY A 208 1.98 21.84 2.31
N ARG A 209 1.96 21.79 0.99
CA ARG A 209 0.75 21.53 0.19
C ARG A 209 0.94 20.29 -0.66
N CYS A 210 -0.06 19.40 -0.71
CA CYS A 210 0.00 18.14 -1.46
C CYS A 210 0.33 18.31 -2.95
N TRP A 211 0.04 19.46 -3.57
CA TRP A 211 0.42 19.80 -4.95
C TRP A 211 1.77 20.51 -5.09
N GLN A 212 2.60 20.48 -4.05
CA GLN A 212 3.92 21.14 -4.05
C GLN A 212 5.03 20.19 -3.63
N LYS A 213 6.22 20.39 -4.17
CA LYS A 213 7.43 19.66 -3.77
C LYS A 213 7.83 19.87 -2.30
N SER A 214 7.27 20.87 -1.65
CA SER A 214 7.49 21.15 -0.22
C SER A 214 6.66 20.28 0.72
N TYR A 215 5.74 19.44 0.19
CA TYR A 215 4.96 18.52 1.01
C TYR A 215 5.87 17.51 1.71
N ASN A 216 5.67 17.32 3.01
CA ASN A 216 6.62 16.61 3.87
C ASN A 216 5.92 16.07 5.13
N VAL A 217 6.61 15.21 5.91
CA VAL A 217 6.18 14.79 7.24
C VAL A 217 7.01 15.48 8.29
N ARG A 218 6.36 16.07 9.29
CA ARG A 218 6.97 16.73 10.46
C ARG A 218 6.55 16.05 11.76
N TYR A 219 7.21 16.41 12.86
CA TYR A 219 6.82 15.92 14.18
C TYR A 219 7.19 16.90 15.31
N ALA A 220 6.51 16.72 16.42
CA ALA A 220 6.82 17.32 17.71
C ALA A 220 6.79 16.28 18.81
N THR A 221 7.45 16.56 19.94
CA THR A 221 7.44 15.68 21.10
C THR A 221 6.96 16.40 22.35
N ALA A 222 6.33 15.65 23.26
CA ALA A 222 5.92 16.13 24.59
C ALA A 222 5.99 14.99 25.61
N LYS A 223 6.13 15.36 26.90
CA LYS A 223 6.04 14.41 28.02
C LYS A 223 4.58 14.12 28.45
N SER A 224 3.64 14.92 27.95
CA SER A 224 2.20 14.83 28.25
C SER A 224 1.39 15.13 27.02
N LEU A 225 0.22 14.49 26.86
CA LEU A 225 -0.75 14.84 25.81
C LEU A 225 -1.20 16.31 25.85
N ALA A 226 -1.20 16.92 27.04
CA ALA A 226 -1.49 18.34 27.19
C ALA A 226 -0.33 19.25 26.75
N GLY A 227 0.80 18.68 26.34
CA GLY A 227 1.98 19.43 25.97
C GLY A 227 2.85 19.89 27.16
N PRO A 228 3.72 20.91 26.98
CA PRO A 228 3.96 21.55 25.69
C PRO A 228 4.64 20.62 24.68
N PHE A 229 4.17 20.65 23.45
CA PHE A 229 4.84 19.97 22.34
C PHE A 229 5.95 20.85 21.78
N VAL A 230 7.12 20.26 21.53
CA VAL A 230 8.30 20.91 20.97
C VAL A 230 8.54 20.36 19.56
N ASP A 231 8.46 21.24 18.57
CA ASP A 231 8.63 20.89 17.16
C ASP A 231 10.09 20.51 16.88
N ALA A 232 10.28 19.46 16.09
CA ALA A 232 11.58 19.19 15.51
C ALA A 232 11.99 20.29 14.51
N PRO A 233 13.29 20.64 14.43
CA PRO A 233 13.75 21.75 13.60
C PRO A 233 13.66 21.47 12.10
N ALA A 234 13.59 20.19 11.69
CA ALA A 234 13.56 19.77 10.30
C ALA A 234 12.45 18.72 10.06
N PRO A 235 11.99 18.53 8.81
CA PRO A 235 11.08 17.45 8.45
C PRO A 235 11.66 16.09 8.80
N LEU A 236 10.78 15.16 9.18
CA LEU A 236 11.09 13.74 9.38
C LEU A 236 11.25 12.99 8.04
N LEU A 237 10.42 13.35 7.05
CA LEU A 237 10.46 12.81 5.71
C LEU A 237 10.12 13.93 4.72
N GLN A 238 10.82 13.99 3.60
CA GLN A 238 10.65 15.03 2.58
C GLN A 238 10.88 14.46 1.18
N ASN A 239 10.63 15.28 0.16
CA ASN A 239 10.94 14.93 -1.23
C ASN A 239 12.38 14.41 -1.38
N ASP A 240 12.50 13.34 -2.15
CA ASP A 240 13.79 12.77 -2.58
C ASP A 240 13.63 12.31 -4.04
N GLU A 241 13.74 13.28 -4.96
CA GLU A 241 13.53 13.05 -6.40
C GLU A 241 14.52 12.03 -6.97
N ALA A 242 15.71 11.94 -6.40
CA ALA A 242 16.72 10.98 -6.82
C ALA A 242 16.27 9.51 -6.60
N HIS A 243 15.36 9.29 -5.65
CA HIS A 243 14.77 7.98 -5.36
C HIS A 243 13.28 7.93 -5.75
N GLY A 244 12.78 8.86 -6.56
CA GLY A 244 11.39 8.88 -7.02
C GLY A 244 10.35 9.19 -5.92
N VAL A 245 10.77 9.86 -4.84
CA VAL A 245 9.88 10.25 -3.75
C VAL A 245 9.37 11.66 -3.97
N PHE A 246 8.11 11.79 -4.34
CA PHE A 246 7.42 13.05 -4.55
C PHE A 246 6.28 13.20 -3.56
N GLY A 247 6.16 14.36 -2.91
CA GLY A 247 5.07 14.70 -2.02
C GLY A 247 4.77 13.64 -0.96
N PRO A 248 5.77 13.21 -0.15
CA PRO A 248 5.51 12.23 0.89
C PRO A 248 4.75 12.89 2.04
N GLY A 249 3.65 12.26 2.45
CA GLY A 249 2.80 12.80 3.51
C GLY A 249 1.82 11.79 4.05
N HIS A 250 0.88 12.27 4.85
CA HIS A 250 -0.17 11.53 5.53
C HIS A 250 0.32 10.19 6.09
N ASN A 251 0.57 10.13 7.35
CA ASN A 251 1.40 9.11 7.96
C ASN A 251 0.70 8.34 9.09
N SER A 252 1.14 7.11 9.32
CA SER A 252 0.88 6.33 10.51
C SER A 252 2.14 5.59 10.96
N VAL A 253 2.13 5.03 12.16
CA VAL A 253 3.30 4.34 12.73
C VAL A 253 2.94 2.91 13.09
N LEU A 254 3.83 1.99 12.72
CA LEU A 254 3.78 0.57 13.11
C LEU A 254 4.99 0.23 13.97
N GLU A 255 4.74 -0.34 15.14
CA GLU A 255 5.78 -1.00 15.93
C GLU A 255 5.66 -2.52 15.80
N VAL A 256 6.73 -3.16 15.36
CA VAL A 256 6.79 -4.61 15.17
C VAL A 256 8.21 -5.11 15.42
N ASP A 257 8.34 -6.22 16.17
CA ASP A 257 9.61 -6.88 16.51
C ASP A 257 10.69 -5.90 17.05
N GLY A 258 10.26 -4.91 17.86
CA GLY A 258 11.13 -3.90 18.47
C GLY A 258 11.60 -2.78 17.53
N ARG A 259 11.13 -2.79 16.28
CA ARG A 259 11.41 -1.77 15.26
C ARG A 259 10.18 -0.89 15.06
N THR A 260 10.39 0.31 14.58
CA THR A 260 9.35 1.29 14.29
C THR A 260 9.38 1.64 12.83
N PHE A 261 8.22 1.64 12.18
CA PHE A 261 8.06 1.99 10.77
C PHE A 261 7.10 3.17 10.63
N LEU A 262 7.45 4.13 9.81
CA LEU A 262 6.56 5.16 9.30
C LEU A 262 5.91 4.63 8.03
N LEU A 263 4.58 4.53 8.02
CA LEU A 263 3.81 4.36 6.81
C LEU A 263 3.37 5.74 6.32
N TYR A 264 3.42 5.97 5.03
CA TYR A 264 3.09 7.25 4.42
C TYR A 264 2.67 7.03 2.96
N HIS A 265 2.07 8.02 2.34
CA HIS A 265 1.93 7.96 0.89
C HIS A 265 3.02 8.79 0.20
N ARG A 266 3.35 8.43 -1.04
CA ARG A 266 4.06 9.27 -2.00
C ARG A 266 3.26 9.37 -3.30
N GLN A 267 3.45 10.44 -4.03
CA GLN A 267 2.83 10.63 -5.34
C GLN A 267 3.50 9.75 -6.39
N ASP A 268 2.73 9.39 -7.43
CA ASP A 268 3.27 8.83 -8.65
C ASP A 268 4.17 9.87 -9.34
N ALA A 269 5.42 9.50 -9.60
CA ALA A 269 6.42 10.38 -10.21
C ALA A 269 6.02 10.86 -11.62
N GLU A 270 5.28 10.05 -12.37
CA GLU A 270 4.81 10.40 -13.73
C GLU A 270 3.70 11.46 -13.70
N ARG A 271 3.00 11.59 -12.57
CA ARG A 271 1.84 12.47 -12.41
C ARG A 271 2.08 13.63 -11.44
N ALA A 272 3.17 13.59 -10.71
CA ALA A 272 3.52 14.61 -9.70
C ALA A 272 3.85 15.97 -10.35
N PRO A 273 3.56 17.12 -9.67
CA PRO A 273 2.90 17.20 -8.37
C PRO A 273 1.37 17.20 -8.48
N THR A 274 0.71 16.46 -7.60
CA THR A 274 -0.76 16.37 -7.54
C THR A 274 -1.20 16.00 -6.11
N CYS A 275 -2.49 16.13 -5.79
CA CYS A 275 -3.06 15.59 -4.56
C CYS A 275 -3.74 14.24 -4.74
N GLY A 276 -3.52 13.57 -5.86
CA GLY A 276 -4.04 12.25 -6.20
C GLY A 276 -2.93 11.32 -6.70
N PHE A 277 -3.29 10.12 -7.12
CA PHE A 277 -2.36 9.14 -7.68
C PHE A 277 -1.21 8.80 -6.72
N ARG A 278 -1.56 8.42 -5.50
CA ARG A 278 -0.62 8.23 -4.41
C ARG A 278 -0.45 6.74 -4.07
N PHE A 279 0.78 6.35 -3.80
CA PHE A 279 1.15 5.00 -3.39
C PHE A 279 1.45 4.93 -1.90
N THR A 280 0.99 3.90 -1.21
CA THR A 280 1.35 3.62 0.17
C THR A 280 2.75 3.02 0.27
N CYS A 281 3.59 3.65 1.09
CA CYS A 281 4.97 3.25 1.36
C CYS A 281 5.21 3.07 2.85
N ALA A 282 6.32 2.41 3.19
CA ALA A 282 6.83 2.33 4.55
C ALA A 282 8.34 2.57 4.57
N SER A 283 8.85 3.07 5.69
CA SER A 283 10.29 3.19 5.96
C SER A 283 10.58 3.04 7.44
N GLU A 284 11.72 2.48 7.78
CA GLU A 284 12.11 2.33 9.18
C GLU A 284 12.46 3.69 9.81
N VAL A 285 11.98 3.90 11.04
CA VAL A 285 12.27 5.08 11.86
C VAL A 285 13.34 4.73 12.89
N ALA A 286 14.47 5.42 12.82
CA ALA A 286 15.51 5.32 13.83
C ALA A 286 15.41 6.48 14.83
N PHE A 287 15.79 6.22 16.09
CA PHE A 287 15.76 7.17 17.17
C PHE A 287 17.17 7.56 17.61
N ASN A 288 17.34 8.81 18.01
CA ASN A 288 18.51 9.27 18.73
C ASN A 288 18.41 8.91 20.21
N PRO A 289 19.52 8.98 20.98
CA PRO A 289 19.50 8.68 22.42
C PRO A 289 18.55 9.56 23.24
N ASP A 290 18.29 10.80 22.82
CA ASP A 290 17.37 11.76 23.46
C ASP A 290 15.90 11.51 23.08
N GLY A 291 15.61 10.52 22.22
CA GLY A 291 14.29 10.19 21.73
C GLY A 291 13.88 10.94 20.46
N SER A 292 14.65 11.90 19.97
CA SER A 292 14.37 12.56 18.68
C SER A 292 14.47 11.54 17.51
N LEU A 293 13.68 11.80 16.46
CA LEU A 293 13.63 10.93 15.28
C LEU A 293 14.73 11.31 14.28
N LYS A 294 15.39 10.33 13.71
CA LYS A 294 16.31 10.56 12.59
C LYS A 294 15.53 10.74 11.29
N LEU A 295 16.10 11.50 10.35
CA LEU A 295 15.55 11.66 9.02
C LEU A 295 15.25 10.29 8.41
N VAL A 296 14.01 10.08 8.01
CA VAL A 296 13.56 8.87 7.34
C VAL A 296 13.96 8.92 5.87
N ARG A 297 14.45 7.81 5.34
CA ARG A 297 14.82 7.66 3.95
C ARG A 297 13.97 6.58 3.30
N TYR A 298 13.60 6.80 2.07
CA TYR A 298 12.95 5.80 1.24
C TYR A 298 13.90 4.65 0.94
N VAL A 299 13.37 3.45 0.91
CA VAL A 299 14.04 2.22 0.46
C VAL A 299 13.06 1.40 -0.38
N ASP A 300 13.52 0.81 -1.48
CA ASP A 300 12.67 -0.05 -2.31
C ASP A 300 12.40 -1.39 -1.62
N ASP A 301 13.41 -2.02 -1.05
CA ASP A 301 13.33 -3.34 -0.41
C ASP A 301 13.16 -3.21 1.11
N LEU A 302 11.98 -3.56 1.59
CA LEU A 302 11.65 -3.61 3.02
C LEU A 302 11.88 -5.00 3.63
N GLY A 303 12.25 -5.99 2.81
CA GLY A 303 12.32 -7.37 3.22
C GLY A 303 13.25 -7.62 4.40
N ALA A 304 14.43 -7.01 4.41
CA ALA A 304 15.35 -7.10 5.55
C ALA A 304 14.79 -6.43 6.81
N ALA A 305 13.89 -5.46 6.63
CA ALA A 305 13.31 -4.68 7.71
C ALA A 305 12.05 -5.34 8.31
N LEU A 306 11.07 -5.72 7.47
CA LEU A 306 9.79 -6.28 7.91
C LEU A 306 9.80 -7.82 8.03
N GLY A 307 10.89 -8.44 7.59
CA GLY A 307 11.06 -9.90 7.62
C GLY A 307 10.38 -10.61 6.44
N HIS A 308 10.90 -11.78 6.09
CA HIS A 308 10.45 -12.58 4.96
C HIS A 308 9.66 -13.76 5.49
N LYS A 309 8.35 -13.60 5.62
CA LYS A 309 7.51 -14.67 6.18
C LYS A 309 6.48 -15.20 5.18
N SER A 310 6.55 -14.79 3.90
CA SER A 310 5.64 -15.33 2.90
C SER A 310 5.87 -16.83 2.69
N PRO A 311 4.81 -17.66 2.72
CA PRO A 311 4.88 -19.07 2.35
C PRO A 311 5.07 -19.25 0.84
N TYR A 312 4.98 -18.18 0.08
CA TYR A 312 5.05 -18.16 -1.37
C TYR A 312 6.34 -17.57 -1.91
N VAL A 313 6.69 -17.99 -3.12
CA VAL A 313 7.70 -17.37 -3.98
C VAL A 313 7.05 -17.00 -5.32
N ASN A 314 7.29 -15.79 -5.81
CA ASN A 314 6.78 -15.37 -7.12
C ASN A 314 7.62 -15.99 -8.25
N LEU A 315 7.07 -17.02 -8.91
CA LEU A 315 7.70 -17.73 -10.02
C LEU A 315 7.73 -16.89 -11.31
N ALA A 316 6.86 -15.87 -11.41
CA ALA A 316 6.74 -14.98 -12.56
C ALA A 316 7.76 -13.83 -12.52
N LEU A 317 8.40 -13.58 -11.37
CA LEU A 317 9.27 -12.42 -11.18
C LEU A 317 10.37 -12.35 -12.23
N ASN A 318 10.39 -11.25 -13.01
CA ASN A 318 11.32 -10.99 -14.10
C ASN A 318 11.39 -12.11 -15.17
N LYS A 319 10.28 -12.80 -15.40
CA LYS A 319 10.17 -13.79 -16.48
C LYS A 319 9.77 -13.11 -17.79
N PRO A 320 10.02 -13.75 -18.95
CA PRO A 320 9.51 -13.27 -20.21
C PRO A 320 7.99 -13.13 -20.19
N VAL A 321 7.51 -11.95 -20.57
CA VAL A 321 6.08 -11.63 -20.69
C VAL A 321 5.81 -11.17 -22.11
N PHE A 322 4.74 -11.67 -22.70
CA PHE A 322 4.28 -11.33 -24.04
C PHE A 322 2.86 -10.78 -23.96
N ALA A 323 2.62 -9.65 -24.62
CA ALA A 323 1.27 -9.09 -24.77
C ALA A 323 0.90 -9.02 -26.26
N ASN A 324 -0.42 -9.04 -26.55
CA ASN A 324 -0.91 -8.75 -27.90
C ASN A 324 -0.81 -7.26 -28.23
N THR A 325 -0.91 -6.40 -27.22
CA THR A 325 -0.81 -4.94 -27.34
C THR A 325 -0.29 -4.34 -26.03
N GLU A 326 0.42 -3.22 -26.12
CA GLU A 326 0.94 -2.49 -24.96
C GLU A 326 1.16 -1.01 -25.28
N GLU A 327 1.07 -0.16 -24.27
CA GLU A 327 1.53 1.24 -24.38
C GLU A 327 3.05 1.35 -24.31
N ALA A 328 3.61 2.38 -24.92
CA ALA A 328 5.07 2.58 -25.00
C ALA A 328 5.73 2.71 -23.60
N THR A 329 4.99 3.28 -22.64
CA THR A 329 5.46 3.52 -21.25
C THR A 329 4.97 2.47 -20.27
N HIS A 330 3.97 1.66 -20.64
CA HIS A 330 3.36 0.64 -19.78
C HIS A 330 3.41 -0.75 -20.41
N ARG A 331 4.62 -1.30 -20.44
CA ARG A 331 4.94 -2.53 -21.19
C ARG A 331 4.53 -3.79 -20.45
N ALA A 332 4.35 -4.88 -21.19
CA ALA A 332 3.99 -6.19 -20.67
C ALA A 332 4.91 -6.67 -19.53
N THR A 333 6.21 -6.43 -19.65
CA THR A 333 7.20 -6.83 -18.63
C THR A 333 6.97 -6.19 -17.26
N GLN A 334 6.30 -5.04 -17.20
CA GLN A 334 5.97 -4.34 -15.97
C GLN A 334 4.88 -5.03 -15.14
N ALA A 335 4.13 -5.96 -15.75
CA ALA A 335 3.16 -6.77 -15.00
C ALA A 335 3.79 -7.99 -14.29
N ALA A 336 5.13 -8.17 -14.37
CA ALA A 336 5.84 -9.26 -13.70
C ALA A 336 7.24 -8.84 -13.23
N ASP A 337 7.48 -7.55 -13.04
CA ASP A 337 8.76 -7.01 -12.57
C ASP A 337 8.88 -6.96 -11.05
N GLY A 338 7.78 -7.26 -10.36
CA GLY A 338 7.67 -7.29 -8.91
C GLY A 338 7.49 -5.90 -8.28
N ARG A 339 7.19 -4.87 -9.06
CA ARG A 339 6.99 -3.50 -8.59
C ARG A 339 5.50 -3.16 -8.52
N ASN A 340 5.07 -2.63 -7.39
CA ASN A 340 3.69 -2.23 -7.18
C ASN A 340 3.34 -0.83 -7.76
N ASP A 341 4.31 -0.15 -8.39
CA ASP A 341 4.16 1.19 -8.99
C ASP A 341 4.42 1.21 -10.51
N THR A 342 4.57 0.06 -11.13
CA THR A 342 4.65 -0.13 -12.57
C THR A 342 3.52 -1.02 -13.04
N ARG A 343 3.06 -0.87 -14.30
CA ARG A 343 1.95 -1.66 -14.82
C ARG A 343 2.05 -1.89 -16.31
N TRP A 344 1.40 -2.92 -16.78
CA TRP A 344 1.06 -3.08 -18.18
C TRP A 344 -0.30 -2.44 -18.48
N THR A 345 -0.41 -1.81 -19.65
CA THR A 345 -1.68 -1.25 -20.13
C THR A 345 -1.80 -1.48 -21.65
N THR A 346 -2.99 -1.84 -22.12
CA THR A 346 -3.27 -1.93 -23.56
C THR A 346 -3.25 -0.54 -24.21
N GLY A 347 -2.87 -0.49 -25.49
CA GLY A 347 -2.74 0.77 -26.23
C GLY A 347 -4.05 1.47 -26.60
N ALA A 348 -5.20 0.80 -26.45
CA ALA A 348 -6.56 1.32 -26.72
C ALA A 348 -7.58 0.51 -25.91
N ASN A 349 -8.86 0.93 -25.96
CA ASN A 349 -9.98 0.17 -25.36
C ASN A 349 -10.22 -1.15 -26.12
N GLU A 350 -9.25 -2.03 -26.09
CA GLU A 350 -9.30 -3.33 -26.76
C GLU A 350 -8.95 -4.46 -25.78
N PRO A 351 -9.40 -5.70 -26.06
CA PRO A 351 -9.03 -6.85 -25.28
C PRO A 351 -7.51 -7.01 -25.16
N GLY A 352 -7.04 -7.25 -23.96
CA GLY A 352 -5.63 -7.42 -23.65
C GLY A 352 -5.29 -8.83 -23.24
N THR A 353 -4.17 -9.35 -23.74
CA THR A 353 -3.66 -10.67 -23.36
C THR A 353 -2.23 -10.56 -22.89
N LEU A 354 -1.95 -11.07 -21.69
CA LEU A 354 -0.62 -11.26 -21.14
C LEU A 354 -0.30 -12.74 -21.04
N THR A 355 0.86 -13.17 -21.52
CA THR A 355 1.36 -14.55 -21.35
C THR A 355 2.73 -14.51 -20.71
N ILE A 356 2.89 -15.17 -19.58
CA ILE A 356 4.17 -15.33 -18.87
C ILE A 356 4.75 -16.70 -19.20
N ASP A 357 6.03 -16.76 -19.61
CA ASP A 357 6.81 -17.99 -19.73
C ASP A 357 7.68 -18.20 -18.49
N LEU A 358 7.35 -19.16 -17.66
CA LEU A 358 8.12 -19.53 -16.46
C LEU A 358 9.45 -20.23 -16.81
N LEU A 359 9.78 -20.35 -18.11
CA LEU A 359 10.97 -20.98 -18.73
C LEU A 359 11.01 -22.51 -18.58
N ARG A 360 10.35 -23.06 -17.63
CA ARG A 360 10.20 -24.50 -17.41
C ARG A 360 8.88 -24.77 -16.67
N GLU A 361 8.45 -26.02 -16.68
CA GLU A 361 7.30 -26.42 -15.90
C GLU A 361 7.56 -26.27 -14.39
N GLN A 362 6.68 -25.55 -13.69
CA GLN A 362 6.75 -25.23 -12.27
C GLN A 362 5.51 -25.75 -11.54
N ALA A 363 5.64 -26.04 -10.25
CA ALA A 363 4.52 -26.32 -9.36
C ALA A 363 3.95 -24.99 -8.85
N VAL A 364 2.73 -24.68 -9.25
CA VAL A 364 2.02 -23.45 -8.89
C VAL A 364 0.98 -23.74 -7.81
N LYS A 365 0.82 -22.81 -6.86
CA LYS A 365 -0.12 -22.87 -5.74
C LYS A 365 -1.24 -21.85 -5.89
N ARG A 366 -0.91 -20.69 -6.46
CA ARG A 366 -1.81 -19.53 -6.56
C ARG A 366 -1.43 -18.68 -7.76
N VAL A 367 -2.42 -18.07 -8.40
CA VAL A 367 -2.24 -16.97 -9.34
C VAL A 367 -2.95 -15.75 -8.79
N GLU A 368 -2.27 -14.60 -8.77
CA GLU A 368 -2.85 -13.31 -8.37
C GLU A 368 -2.75 -12.30 -9.51
N VAL A 369 -3.82 -11.54 -9.69
CA VAL A 369 -3.91 -10.45 -10.67
C VAL A 369 -4.28 -9.16 -9.96
N ASP A 370 -3.37 -8.20 -9.94
CA ASP A 370 -3.64 -6.87 -9.41
C ASP A 370 -3.99 -5.93 -10.57
N PHE A 371 -5.29 -5.72 -10.79
CA PHE A 371 -5.79 -4.79 -11.79
C PHE A 371 -5.64 -3.33 -11.33
N GLU A 372 -5.47 -2.40 -12.28
CA GLU A 372 -5.32 -0.97 -11.96
C GLU A 372 -6.55 -0.42 -11.23
N TYR A 373 -7.74 -0.91 -11.57
CA TYR A 373 -9.01 -0.43 -11.02
C TYR A 373 -9.70 -1.54 -10.22
N PRO A 374 -9.40 -1.70 -8.93
CA PRO A 374 -9.84 -2.85 -8.13
C PRO A 374 -11.36 -2.87 -7.87
N ASP A 375 -12.02 -1.73 -7.98
CA ASP A 375 -13.48 -1.57 -7.78
C ASP A 375 -14.31 -1.61 -9.08
N LYS A 376 -13.68 -1.90 -10.23
CA LYS A 376 -14.33 -1.96 -11.52
C LYS A 376 -14.75 -3.37 -11.91
N LEU A 377 -15.80 -3.44 -12.71
CA LEU A 377 -16.28 -4.70 -13.27
C LEU A 377 -15.44 -5.08 -14.50
N LEU A 378 -14.97 -6.32 -14.53
CA LEU A 378 -14.16 -6.87 -15.60
C LEU A 378 -14.72 -8.19 -16.09
N THR A 379 -14.55 -8.45 -17.40
CA THR A 379 -14.65 -9.80 -17.94
C THR A 379 -13.27 -10.27 -18.37
N PHE A 380 -12.83 -11.40 -17.85
CA PHE A 380 -11.49 -11.92 -18.11
C PHE A 380 -11.42 -13.44 -17.92
N LYS A 381 -10.30 -14.01 -18.37
CA LYS A 381 -9.91 -15.41 -18.13
C LYS A 381 -8.49 -15.50 -17.65
N VAL A 382 -8.23 -16.50 -16.80
CA VAL A 382 -6.88 -16.96 -16.47
C VAL A 382 -6.75 -18.41 -16.91
N GLU A 383 -5.69 -18.70 -17.63
CA GLU A 383 -5.43 -20.03 -18.22
C GLU A 383 -3.96 -20.41 -17.99
N TYR A 384 -3.67 -21.71 -18.02
CA TYR A 384 -2.30 -22.23 -17.93
C TYR A 384 -2.03 -23.30 -18.98
N SER A 385 -0.75 -23.50 -19.31
CA SER A 385 -0.31 -24.46 -20.32
C SER A 385 1.09 -24.98 -20.03
N SER A 386 1.41 -26.19 -20.51
CA SER A 386 2.78 -26.72 -20.53
C SER A 386 3.53 -26.44 -21.85
N ASP A 387 2.79 -26.27 -22.96
CA ASP A 387 3.32 -26.24 -24.33
C ASP A 387 3.03 -24.94 -25.11
N ASN A 388 2.28 -23.98 -24.51
CA ASN A 388 1.77 -22.76 -25.13
C ASN A 388 0.81 -22.96 -26.32
N LEU A 389 0.30 -24.18 -26.49
CA LEU A 389 -0.65 -24.55 -27.54
C LEU A 389 -1.99 -25.00 -26.97
N SER A 390 -1.93 -25.90 -26.01
CA SER A 390 -3.11 -26.42 -25.31
C SER A 390 -3.28 -25.72 -23.97
N TRP A 391 -4.45 -25.10 -23.74
CA TRP A 391 -4.71 -24.29 -22.57
C TRP A 391 -5.79 -24.88 -21.68
N THR A 392 -5.55 -24.88 -20.39
CA THR A 392 -6.52 -25.24 -19.35
C THR A 392 -6.99 -24.01 -18.61
N THR A 393 -8.30 -23.86 -18.47
CA THR A 393 -8.88 -22.72 -17.76
C THR A 393 -8.68 -22.88 -16.24
N LEU A 394 -8.14 -21.85 -15.62
CA LEU A 394 -7.99 -21.72 -14.17
C LEU A 394 -9.14 -20.91 -13.56
N ALA A 395 -9.49 -19.77 -14.18
CA ALA A 395 -10.64 -18.94 -13.83
C ALA A 395 -11.29 -18.39 -15.11
N ASP A 396 -12.63 -18.38 -15.17
CA ASP A 396 -13.39 -17.88 -16.31
C ASP A 396 -14.52 -16.95 -15.87
N HIS A 397 -14.30 -15.67 -16.05
CA HIS A 397 -15.25 -14.57 -15.86
C HIS A 397 -15.60 -13.92 -17.21
N SER A 398 -15.55 -14.67 -18.31
CA SER A 398 -15.75 -14.13 -19.67
C SER A 398 -17.19 -13.81 -19.99
N LYS A 399 -18.15 -14.43 -19.29
CA LYS A 399 -19.59 -14.28 -19.53
C LYS A 399 -20.30 -13.41 -18.50
N GLU A 400 -19.71 -13.27 -17.33
CA GLU A 400 -20.26 -12.51 -16.21
C GLU A 400 -19.15 -11.62 -15.63
N ALA A 401 -19.38 -10.31 -15.68
CA ALA A 401 -18.42 -9.37 -15.15
C ALA A 401 -18.35 -9.45 -13.62
N ILE A 402 -17.14 -9.49 -13.11
CA ILE A 402 -16.85 -9.55 -11.67
C ILE A 402 -16.03 -8.33 -11.26
N MET A 403 -16.23 -7.85 -10.05
CA MET A 403 -15.39 -6.80 -9.51
C MET A 403 -13.94 -7.29 -9.38
N ALA A 404 -13.00 -6.50 -9.88
CA ALA A 404 -11.58 -6.88 -10.00
C ALA A 404 -10.98 -7.39 -8.68
N CYS A 405 -11.24 -6.72 -7.55
CA CYS A 405 -10.73 -7.13 -6.25
C CYS A 405 -11.28 -8.48 -5.75
N GLN A 406 -12.48 -8.88 -6.16
CA GLN A 406 -13.11 -10.14 -5.77
C GLN A 406 -12.50 -11.36 -6.49
N ALA A 407 -11.92 -11.13 -7.68
CA ALA A 407 -11.30 -12.18 -8.49
C ALA A 407 -9.76 -12.06 -8.53
N ARG A 408 -9.17 -11.36 -7.56
CA ARG A 408 -7.74 -11.10 -7.51
C ARG A 408 -6.90 -12.36 -7.40
N ALA A 409 -7.33 -13.36 -6.65
CA ALA A 409 -6.54 -14.54 -6.37
C ALA A 409 -7.29 -15.84 -6.67
N VAL A 410 -6.58 -16.79 -7.29
CA VAL A 410 -7.09 -18.15 -7.54
C VAL A 410 -6.14 -19.15 -6.90
N ASP A 411 -6.60 -19.78 -5.82
CA ASP A 411 -5.89 -20.85 -5.12
C ASP A 411 -6.17 -22.20 -5.80
N ARG A 412 -5.14 -22.77 -6.41
CA ARG A 412 -5.20 -24.10 -7.03
C ARG A 412 -3.82 -24.68 -7.23
N ASP A 413 -3.66 -25.95 -6.91
CA ASP A 413 -2.45 -26.74 -7.20
C ASP A 413 -2.46 -27.22 -8.65
N PHE A 414 -1.46 -26.82 -9.43
CA PHE A 414 -1.27 -27.29 -10.80
C PHE A 414 0.21 -27.20 -11.22
N ARG A 415 0.52 -27.74 -12.39
CA ARG A 415 1.84 -27.59 -13.03
C ARG A 415 1.68 -26.84 -14.34
N ALA A 416 2.56 -25.87 -14.59
CA ALA A 416 2.55 -25.09 -15.81
C ALA A 416 3.93 -24.54 -16.15
N ARG A 417 4.18 -24.32 -17.43
CA ARG A 417 5.24 -23.45 -17.93
C ARG A 417 4.70 -22.07 -18.31
N TYR A 418 3.49 -22.00 -18.80
CA TYR A 418 2.86 -20.75 -19.25
C TYR A 418 1.62 -20.43 -18.42
N VAL A 419 1.45 -19.16 -18.07
CA VAL A 419 0.22 -18.62 -17.48
C VAL A 419 -0.23 -17.45 -18.34
N ARG A 420 -1.52 -17.44 -18.70
CA ARG A 420 -2.12 -16.40 -19.55
C ARG A 420 -3.31 -15.74 -18.86
N LEU A 421 -3.28 -14.41 -18.84
CA LEU A 421 -4.43 -13.57 -18.53
C LEU A 421 -4.99 -13.00 -19.83
N THR A 422 -6.29 -13.08 -20.05
CA THR A 422 -6.99 -12.39 -21.13
C THR A 422 -8.07 -11.51 -20.53
N VAL A 423 -7.93 -10.19 -20.64
CA VAL A 423 -8.95 -9.20 -20.26
C VAL A 423 -9.79 -8.89 -21.48
N LEU A 424 -11.09 -9.17 -21.42
CA LEU A 424 -12.01 -9.04 -22.54
C LEU A 424 -12.73 -7.68 -22.55
N ASN A 425 -13.07 -7.16 -21.36
CA ASN A 425 -13.69 -5.86 -21.18
C ASN A 425 -13.33 -5.29 -19.81
N SER A 426 -13.19 -3.97 -19.72
CA SER A 426 -12.82 -3.21 -18.51
C SER A 426 -13.60 -1.91 -18.38
N GLU A 427 -14.92 -1.92 -18.53
CA GLU A 427 -15.80 -0.73 -18.38
C GLU A 427 -15.30 0.52 -19.14
N ASP A 428 -15.10 0.41 -20.46
CA ASP A 428 -14.63 1.49 -21.35
C ASP A 428 -13.23 2.05 -21.02
N ARG A 429 -12.40 1.25 -20.37
CA ARG A 429 -11.01 1.59 -20.07
C ARG A 429 -10.05 0.60 -20.73
N ASN A 430 -8.80 0.99 -20.82
CA ASN A 430 -7.74 0.08 -21.21
C ASN A 430 -7.66 -1.08 -20.20
N ALA A 431 -7.37 -2.28 -20.68
CA ALA A 431 -6.95 -3.35 -19.78
C ALA A 431 -5.61 -2.96 -19.16
N SER A 432 -5.54 -2.95 -17.84
CA SER A 432 -4.37 -2.50 -17.11
C SER A 432 -4.14 -3.33 -15.85
N VAL A 433 -2.89 -3.77 -15.65
CA VAL A 433 -2.50 -4.71 -14.59
C VAL A 433 -1.20 -4.23 -13.96
N TRP A 434 -1.20 -3.99 -12.65
CA TRP A 434 0.00 -3.73 -11.88
C TRP A 434 0.90 -4.96 -11.83
N GLU A 435 0.33 -6.11 -11.40
CA GLU A 435 1.08 -7.36 -11.28
C GLU A 435 0.23 -8.59 -11.63
N LEU A 436 0.82 -9.51 -12.37
CA LEU A 436 0.36 -10.88 -12.56
C LEU A 436 1.35 -11.82 -11.87
N ARG A 437 1.04 -12.25 -10.65
CA ARG A 437 1.90 -13.13 -9.86
C ARG A 437 1.53 -14.58 -10.05
N VAL A 438 2.53 -15.41 -10.26
CA VAL A 438 2.39 -16.88 -10.27
C VAL A 438 3.18 -17.41 -9.07
N LEU A 439 2.47 -17.89 -8.07
CA LEU A 439 3.03 -18.20 -6.77
C LEU A 439 3.24 -19.70 -6.59
N GLY A 440 4.45 -20.11 -6.25
CA GLY A 440 4.81 -21.45 -5.83
C GLY A 440 5.14 -21.51 -4.34
N THR A 441 5.36 -22.71 -3.80
CA THR A 441 5.79 -22.88 -2.42
C THR A 441 7.21 -22.33 -2.23
N ASN A 442 7.42 -21.58 -1.16
CA ASN A 442 8.74 -21.11 -0.77
C ASN A 442 9.54 -22.31 -0.19
N PRO A 443 10.65 -22.76 -0.83
CA PRO A 443 11.41 -23.92 -0.37
C PRO A 443 12.21 -23.68 0.93
N GLY A 444 12.26 -22.43 1.40
CA GLY A 444 12.95 -22.05 2.64
C GLY A 444 12.06 -22.11 3.89
N ARG A 445 10.92 -22.78 3.79
CA ARG A 445 9.99 -23.02 4.91
C ARG A 445 9.62 -24.47 5.06
#